data_67fc00f2446fdee79461f621a67c2443
#
_entry.id   67fc00f2446fdee79461f621a67c2443
#
_cell.length_a   1.000
_cell.length_b   1.000
_cell.length_c   1.000
_cell.angle_alpha   90.00
_cell.angle_beta   90.00
_cell.angle_gamma   90.00
#
_symmetry.space_group_name_H-M   'P 1'
#
loop_
_entity.id
_entity.type
_entity.pdbx_description
1 polymer ?
#
loop_
_entity_poly.entity_id
_entity_poly.type
_entity_poly.pdbx_seq_one_letter_code
_entity_poly.pdbx_strand_id
1 'polypeptide(L)'
;MLYLQSLFASFFEENKMHNHVIKQNNMKATWIWQHKNWPKFYWDDSKIITLLSRVRMLQGKLLGELNTFGFELQNNASLEIITTDVISSSEIEGIILDPARVRSSVASRLGLSTQGLPVPDHYTEGVVQVMMDAIKNYNEALTKERLCNWHAALFPTGRSGMYKISVAE
;
A
#
# COMPACT_ATOMS: atom_id res chain seq x y z
N MET A 1 -1.57 9.31 12.80
CA MET A 1 -1.07 9.67 11.47
C MET A 1 0.24 10.47 11.52
N LEU A 2 0.31 11.61 12.21
CA LEU A 2 1.54 12.43 12.35
C LEU A 2 2.74 11.67 12.96
N TYR A 3 2.52 10.68 13.82
CA TYR A 3 3.59 9.89 14.47
C TYR A 3 4.25 8.88 13.52
N LEU A 4 3.50 8.29 12.61
CA LEU A 4 4.04 7.39 11.57
C LEU A 4 4.84 8.19 10.52
N GLN A 5 4.36 9.36 10.14
CA GLN A 5 5.08 10.25 9.22
C GLN A 5 6.40 10.75 9.80
N SER A 6 6.44 11.08 11.11
CA SER A 6 7.69 11.47 11.77
C SER A 6 8.69 10.32 11.90
N LEU A 7 8.21 9.08 12.11
CA LEU A 7 9.05 7.88 12.13
C LEU A 7 9.61 7.54 10.74
N PHE A 8 8.80 7.68 9.70
CA PHE A 8 9.26 7.53 8.30
C PHE A 8 10.25 8.63 7.92
N ALA A 9 9.99 9.88 8.28
CA ALA A 9 10.91 11.00 8.00
C ALA A 9 12.26 10.80 8.73
N SER A 10 12.26 10.38 9.98
CA SER A 10 13.49 10.06 10.73
C SER A 10 14.25 8.88 10.10
N PHE A 11 13.55 7.84 9.63
CA PHE A 11 14.14 6.70 8.93
C PHE A 11 14.78 7.12 7.59
N PHE A 12 14.17 8.06 6.85
CA PHE A 12 14.72 8.59 5.60
C PHE A 12 15.90 9.53 5.83
N GLU A 13 15.92 10.33 6.90
CA GLU A 13 17.04 11.20 7.25
C GLU A 13 18.27 10.39 7.71
N GLU A 14 18.09 9.33 8.50
CA GLU A 14 19.19 8.42 8.88
C GLU A 14 19.74 7.66 7.66
N ASN A 15 18.93 7.30 6.69
CA ASN A 15 19.37 6.68 5.45
C ASN A 15 20.13 7.66 4.53
N LYS A 16 19.94 8.97 4.64
CA LYS A 16 20.77 9.96 3.93
C LYS A 16 22.23 9.93 4.39
N MET A 17 22.48 9.66 5.67
CA MET A 17 23.87 9.51 6.15
C MET A 17 24.53 8.22 5.68
N HIS A 18 23.76 7.14 5.42
CA HIS A 18 24.30 5.87 4.89
C HIS A 18 24.75 5.98 3.43
N ASN A 19 24.14 6.86 2.63
CA ASN A 19 24.57 7.12 1.26
C ASN A 19 25.94 7.84 1.18
N HIS A 20 26.46 8.35 2.29
CA HIS A 20 27.80 8.98 2.32
C HIS A 20 28.94 7.95 2.43
N VAL A 21 28.67 6.76 2.95
CA VAL A 21 29.68 5.69 3.10
C VAL A 21 29.87 4.89 1.80
N ILE A 22 28.88 4.88 0.91
CA ILE A 22 28.95 4.19 -0.40
C ILE A 22 29.76 4.97 -1.44
N LYS A 23 30.14 6.22 -1.16
CA LYS A 23 30.86 7.10 -2.10
C LYS A 23 32.34 6.77 -2.32
N GLN A 24 32.90 5.74 -1.71
CA GLN A 24 34.36 5.45 -1.81
C GLN A 24 34.76 4.31 -2.75
N ASN A 25 33.86 3.69 -3.50
CA ASN A 25 34.27 2.78 -4.56
C ASN A 25 33.77 3.26 -5.92
N ASN A 26 34.72 3.72 -6.72
CA ASN A 26 34.63 4.26 -8.08
C ASN A 26 33.99 3.27 -9.09
N MET A 27 32.70 2.96 -8.95
CA MET A 27 31.90 2.44 -10.05
C MET A 27 30.54 3.15 -10.03
N LYS A 28 30.28 3.91 -11.10
CA LYS A 28 28.98 4.56 -11.36
C LYS A 28 27.90 3.50 -11.61
N ALA A 29 27.47 2.77 -10.58
CA ALA A 29 26.21 2.06 -10.67
C ALA A 29 25.11 3.13 -10.63
N THR A 30 24.48 3.39 -11.76
CA THR A 30 23.43 4.39 -11.90
C THR A 30 22.12 3.90 -11.32
N TRP A 31 21.93 2.57 -11.30
CA TRP A 31 20.69 1.93 -10.90
C TRP A 31 20.95 0.72 -9.99
N ILE A 32 20.02 0.44 -9.07
CA ILE A 32 20.16 -0.63 -8.09
C ILE A 32 20.37 -2.02 -8.73
N TRP A 33 19.74 -2.28 -9.87
CA TRP A 33 19.89 -3.55 -10.61
C TRP A 33 21.26 -3.70 -11.33
N GLN A 34 22.03 -2.64 -11.45
CA GLN A 34 23.38 -2.67 -12.01
C GLN A 34 24.43 -3.09 -10.98
N HIS A 35 24.05 -3.18 -9.71
CA HIS A 35 24.96 -3.67 -8.68
C HIS A 35 25.26 -5.15 -8.86
N LYS A 36 26.53 -5.51 -8.72
CA LYS A 36 27.02 -6.90 -8.87
C LYS A 36 26.27 -7.91 -8.00
N ASN A 37 25.76 -7.47 -6.85
CA ASN A 37 25.07 -8.30 -5.89
C ASN A 37 23.53 -8.29 -6.05
N TRP A 38 23.00 -7.67 -7.09
CA TRP A 38 21.57 -7.73 -7.39
C TRP A 38 21.12 -9.18 -7.71
N PRO A 39 20.01 -9.66 -7.19
CA PRO A 39 19.11 -9.07 -6.17
C PRO A 39 19.48 -9.44 -4.72
N LYS A 40 20.67 -9.99 -4.47
CA LYS A 40 21.12 -10.44 -3.14
C LYS A 40 21.59 -9.23 -2.33
N PHE A 41 20.75 -8.77 -1.42
CA PHE A 41 21.07 -7.70 -0.51
C PHE A 41 21.62 -8.24 0.81
N TYR A 42 22.55 -7.48 1.40
CA TYR A 42 23.09 -7.76 2.72
C TYR A 42 22.73 -6.58 3.63
N TRP A 43 22.33 -6.92 4.84
CA TRP A 43 22.10 -5.94 5.90
C TRP A 43 22.78 -6.40 7.18
N ASP A 44 23.03 -5.45 8.07
CA ASP A 44 23.61 -5.70 9.38
C ASP A 44 22.47 -5.82 10.41
N ASP A 45 22.16 -7.03 10.82
CA ASP A 45 21.09 -7.32 11.79
C ASP A 45 21.28 -6.54 13.09
N SER A 46 22.52 -6.35 13.54
CA SER A 46 22.83 -5.63 14.78
C SER A 46 22.36 -4.17 14.75
N LYS A 47 22.39 -3.54 13.58
CA LYS A 47 21.92 -2.16 13.39
C LYS A 47 20.41 -2.05 13.27
N ILE A 48 19.75 -3.11 12.81
CA ILE A 48 18.32 -3.09 12.52
C ILE A 48 17.50 -3.58 13.70
N ILE A 49 18.01 -4.55 14.47
CA ILE A 49 17.23 -5.27 15.50
C ILE A 49 16.61 -4.35 16.54
N THR A 50 17.33 -3.32 16.99
CA THR A 50 16.82 -2.38 17.99
C THR A 50 15.65 -1.55 17.47
N LEU A 51 15.76 -1.04 16.24
CA LEU A 51 14.69 -0.26 15.61
C LEU A 51 13.48 -1.16 15.28
N LEU A 52 13.73 -2.37 14.75
CA LEU A 52 12.69 -3.32 14.46
C LEU A 52 11.94 -3.74 15.72
N SER A 53 12.64 -3.99 16.83
CA SER A 53 12.02 -4.33 18.11
C SER A 53 11.15 -3.20 18.64
N ARG A 54 11.60 -1.96 18.51
CA ARG A 54 10.81 -0.77 18.89
C ARG A 54 9.55 -0.63 18.04
N VAL A 55 9.66 -0.82 16.72
CA VAL A 55 8.51 -0.79 15.80
C VAL A 55 7.51 -1.88 16.16
N ARG A 56 7.98 -3.11 16.41
CA ARG A 56 7.11 -4.23 16.80
C ARG A 56 6.42 -4.00 18.14
N MET A 57 7.11 -3.42 19.11
CA MET A 57 6.51 -3.05 20.39
C MET A 57 5.40 -2.01 20.22
N LEU A 58 5.65 -0.95 19.42
CA LEU A 58 4.65 0.10 19.16
C LEU A 58 3.47 -0.45 18.36
N GLN A 59 3.72 -1.31 17.39
CA GLN A 59 2.67 -2.01 16.64
C GLN A 59 1.80 -2.87 17.59
N GLY A 60 2.43 -3.65 18.44
CA GLY A 60 1.70 -4.49 19.42
C GLY A 60 0.85 -3.65 20.39
N LYS A 61 1.39 -2.52 20.86
CA LYS A 61 0.65 -1.58 21.70
C LYS A 61 -0.57 -1.02 20.96
N LEU A 62 -0.39 -0.52 19.75
CA LEU A 62 -1.48 0.03 18.94
C LEU A 62 -2.56 -1.01 18.66
N LEU A 63 -2.18 -2.23 18.26
CA LEU A 63 -3.13 -3.31 18.03
C LEU A 63 -3.89 -3.70 19.30
N GLY A 64 -3.20 -3.71 20.46
CA GLY A 64 -3.83 -3.95 21.75
C GLY A 64 -4.87 -2.88 22.09
N GLU A 65 -4.57 -1.60 21.89
CA GLU A 65 -5.50 -0.50 22.07
C GLU A 65 -6.69 -0.59 21.11
N LEU A 66 -6.45 -0.86 19.82
CA LEU A 66 -7.51 -1.01 18.82
C LEU A 66 -8.46 -2.17 19.14
N ASN A 67 -7.96 -3.28 19.69
CA ASN A 67 -8.79 -4.42 20.06
C ASN A 67 -9.75 -4.11 21.24
N THR A 68 -9.53 -3.05 22.00
CA THR A 68 -10.46 -2.61 23.05
C THR A 68 -11.67 -1.85 22.51
N PHE A 69 -11.60 -1.38 21.25
CA PHE A 69 -12.71 -0.70 20.60
C PHE A 69 -13.77 -1.69 20.12
N GLY A 70 -15.04 -1.30 20.22
CA GLY A 70 -16.13 -2.10 19.64
C GLY A 70 -16.01 -2.22 18.14
N PHE A 71 -16.61 -3.27 17.60
CA PHE A 71 -16.58 -3.62 16.17
C PHE A 71 -16.97 -2.46 15.23
N GLU A 72 -17.97 -1.67 15.60
CA GLU A 72 -18.43 -0.53 14.83
C GLU A 72 -17.36 0.55 14.70
N LEU A 73 -16.66 0.87 15.81
CA LEU A 73 -15.58 1.87 15.78
C LEU A 73 -14.38 1.39 14.96
N GLN A 74 -14.03 0.10 15.07
CA GLN A 74 -12.95 -0.50 14.26
C GLN A 74 -13.27 -0.44 12.77
N ASN A 75 -14.51 -0.76 12.38
CA ASN A 75 -14.93 -0.71 11.00
C ASN A 75 -14.97 0.72 10.44
N ASN A 76 -15.44 1.68 11.23
CA ASN A 76 -15.44 3.09 10.83
C ASN A 76 -14.01 3.64 10.68
N ALA A 77 -13.10 3.29 11.59
CA ALA A 77 -11.69 3.65 11.46
C ALA A 77 -11.05 3.03 10.21
N SER A 78 -11.34 1.75 9.93
CA SER A 78 -10.89 1.04 8.74
C SER A 78 -11.42 1.70 7.46
N LEU A 79 -12.71 2.09 7.46
CA LEU A 79 -13.32 2.80 6.34
C LEU A 79 -12.58 4.10 6.02
N GLU A 80 -12.28 4.93 7.02
CA GLU A 80 -11.56 6.19 6.82
C GLU A 80 -10.14 5.96 6.30
N ILE A 81 -9.40 5.04 6.92
CA ILE A 81 -8.01 4.75 6.56
C ILE A 81 -7.94 4.23 5.11
N ILE A 82 -8.71 3.20 4.79
CA ILE A 82 -8.68 2.58 3.45
C ILE A 82 -9.15 3.57 2.38
N THR A 83 -10.19 4.36 2.66
CA THR A 83 -10.66 5.40 1.73
C THR A 83 -9.56 6.40 1.43
N THR A 84 -8.87 6.90 2.45
CA THR A 84 -7.76 7.84 2.30
C THR A 84 -6.59 7.22 1.54
N ASP A 85 -6.23 5.98 1.84
CA ASP A 85 -5.11 5.29 1.20
C ASP A 85 -5.38 5.05 -0.30
N VAL A 86 -6.60 4.64 -0.67
CA VAL A 86 -7.01 4.46 -2.07
C VAL A 86 -6.91 5.79 -2.84
N ILE A 87 -7.44 6.87 -2.27
CA ILE A 87 -7.42 8.20 -2.91
C ILE A 87 -5.98 8.67 -3.09
N SER A 88 -5.19 8.68 -2.01
CA SER A 88 -3.82 9.20 -2.05
C SER A 88 -2.91 8.36 -2.98
N SER A 89 -3.08 7.04 -3.00
CA SER A 89 -2.31 6.18 -3.91
C SER A 89 -2.68 6.46 -5.37
N SER A 90 -3.96 6.67 -5.66
CA SER A 90 -4.42 7.00 -7.02
C SER A 90 -3.94 8.39 -7.47
N GLU A 91 -3.93 9.38 -6.57
CA GLU A 91 -3.44 10.74 -6.85
C GLU A 91 -1.95 10.75 -7.21
N ILE A 92 -1.13 9.91 -6.56
CA ILE A 92 0.31 9.75 -6.89
C ILE A 92 0.49 9.31 -8.34
N GLU A 93 -0.43 8.48 -8.85
CA GLU A 93 -0.44 8.01 -10.25
C GLU A 93 -1.15 8.99 -11.20
N GLY A 94 -1.56 10.16 -10.70
CA GLY A 94 -2.25 11.18 -11.48
C GLY A 94 -3.73 10.88 -11.74
N ILE A 95 -4.33 9.95 -11.00
CA ILE A 95 -5.72 9.54 -11.13
C ILE A 95 -6.53 10.18 -10.00
N ILE A 96 -7.52 10.98 -10.37
CA ILE A 96 -8.42 11.63 -9.42
C ILE A 96 -9.69 10.79 -9.29
N LEU A 97 -9.90 10.20 -8.11
CA LEU A 97 -11.11 9.47 -7.76
C LEU A 97 -12.07 10.36 -6.97
N ASP A 98 -13.37 10.12 -7.15
CA ASP A 98 -14.41 10.75 -6.32
C ASP A 98 -14.40 10.13 -4.90
N PRO A 99 -14.08 10.90 -3.84
CA PRO A 99 -13.99 10.38 -2.49
C PRO A 99 -15.28 9.71 -1.99
N ALA A 100 -16.44 10.22 -2.39
CA ALA A 100 -17.72 9.66 -1.97
C ALA A 100 -17.97 8.30 -2.60
N ARG A 101 -17.56 8.09 -3.86
CA ARG A 101 -17.64 6.79 -4.54
C ARG A 101 -16.66 5.78 -3.97
N VAL A 102 -15.41 6.20 -3.69
CA VAL A 102 -14.41 5.34 -3.03
C VAL A 102 -14.94 4.90 -1.67
N ARG A 103 -15.44 5.85 -0.86
CA ARG A 103 -16.04 5.55 0.45
C ARG A 103 -17.19 4.56 0.34
N SER A 104 -18.08 4.73 -0.64
CA SER A 104 -19.20 3.83 -0.90
C SER A 104 -18.72 2.39 -1.19
N SER A 105 -17.73 2.24 -2.08
CA SER A 105 -17.15 0.94 -2.43
C SER A 105 -16.49 0.26 -1.22
N VAL A 106 -15.69 1.00 -0.46
CA VAL A 106 -15.03 0.48 0.75
C VAL A 106 -16.05 0.09 1.82
N ALA A 107 -17.07 0.94 2.07
CA ALA A 107 -18.13 0.67 3.05
C ALA A 107 -18.87 -0.63 2.72
N SER A 108 -19.27 -0.81 1.46
CA SER A 108 -19.93 -2.04 0.98
C SER A 108 -19.09 -3.28 1.27
N ARG A 109 -17.77 -3.24 1.03
CA ARG A 109 -16.85 -4.37 1.24
C ARG A 109 -16.54 -4.64 2.71
N LEU A 110 -16.71 -3.64 3.58
CA LEU A 110 -16.63 -3.78 5.03
C LEU A 110 -17.96 -4.20 5.66
N GLY A 111 -19.05 -4.35 4.88
CA GLY A 111 -20.38 -4.67 5.40
C GLY A 111 -21.05 -3.51 6.14
N LEU A 112 -20.61 -2.27 5.87
CA LEU A 112 -21.20 -1.06 6.42
C LEU A 112 -22.31 -0.50 5.53
N SER A 113 -23.18 0.34 6.11
CA SER A 113 -24.27 0.98 5.36
C SER A 113 -23.70 1.93 4.30
N THR A 114 -24.23 1.82 3.09
CA THR A 114 -23.94 2.73 1.96
C THR A 114 -25.09 3.71 1.70
N GLN A 115 -26.05 3.79 2.61
CA GLN A 115 -27.20 4.66 2.47
C GLN A 115 -26.78 6.14 2.32
N GLY A 116 -27.27 6.80 1.29
CA GLY A 116 -26.93 8.19 0.98
C GLY A 116 -25.59 8.39 0.27
N LEU A 117 -24.82 7.33 0.01
CA LEU A 117 -23.60 7.39 -0.79
C LEU A 117 -23.88 7.11 -2.27
N PRO A 118 -23.11 7.71 -3.19
CA PRO A 118 -23.25 7.48 -4.62
C PRO A 118 -22.82 6.04 -4.99
N VAL A 119 -23.39 5.54 -6.09
CA VAL A 119 -22.95 4.25 -6.65
C VAL A 119 -21.56 4.42 -7.27
N PRO A 120 -20.57 3.59 -6.90
CA PRO A 120 -19.25 3.64 -7.50
C PRO A 120 -19.29 3.26 -8.98
N ASP A 121 -18.39 3.82 -9.78
CA ASP A 121 -18.16 3.34 -11.13
C ASP A 121 -17.25 2.10 -11.13
N HIS A 122 -17.21 1.40 -12.28
CA HIS A 122 -16.43 0.16 -12.41
C HIS A 122 -14.93 0.32 -12.14
N TYR A 123 -14.37 1.49 -12.49
CA TYR A 123 -12.97 1.75 -12.25
C TYR A 123 -12.68 1.92 -10.74
N THR A 124 -13.48 2.73 -10.06
CA THR A 124 -13.40 2.90 -8.60
C THR A 124 -13.55 1.54 -7.88
N GLU A 125 -14.52 0.72 -8.31
CA GLU A 125 -14.71 -0.64 -7.77
C GLU A 125 -13.47 -1.51 -7.97
N GLY A 126 -12.84 -1.47 -9.15
CA GLY A 126 -11.64 -2.25 -9.45
C GLY A 126 -10.46 -1.83 -8.59
N VAL A 127 -10.20 -0.53 -8.46
CA VAL A 127 -9.10 0.00 -7.62
C VAL A 127 -9.31 -0.41 -6.15
N VAL A 128 -10.52 -0.21 -5.61
CA VAL A 128 -10.84 -0.60 -4.23
C VAL A 128 -10.70 -2.11 -4.05
N GLN A 129 -11.12 -2.92 -5.02
CA GLN A 129 -10.98 -4.38 -4.97
C GLN A 129 -9.52 -4.80 -4.84
N VAL A 130 -8.63 -4.27 -5.66
CA VAL A 130 -7.19 -4.58 -5.63
C VAL A 130 -6.58 -4.18 -4.29
N MET A 131 -6.86 -2.96 -3.81
CA MET A 131 -6.36 -2.48 -2.51
C MET A 131 -6.84 -3.35 -1.35
N MET A 132 -8.12 -3.69 -1.32
CA MET A 132 -8.70 -4.53 -0.27
C MET A 132 -8.11 -5.94 -0.27
N ASP A 133 -7.90 -6.53 -1.45
CA ASP A 133 -7.23 -7.83 -1.56
C ASP A 133 -5.78 -7.76 -1.08
N ALA A 134 -5.04 -6.73 -1.49
CA ALA A 134 -3.64 -6.54 -1.06
C ALA A 134 -3.52 -6.36 0.46
N ILE A 135 -4.46 -5.62 1.09
CA ILE A 135 -4.45 -5.37 2.54
C ILE A 135 -4.91 -6.61 3.32
N LYS A 136 -6.01 -7.24 2.93
CA LYS A 136 -6.59 -8.38 3.67
C LYS A 136 -5.78 -9.66 3.49
N ASN A 137 -5.28 -9.89 2.29
CA ASN A 137 -4.61 -11.12 1.88
C ASN A 137 -3.08 -10.92 1.73
N TYR A 138 -2.49 -10.02 2.52
CA TYR A 138 -1.05 -9.72 2.44
C TYR A 138 -0.15 -10.94 2.74
N ASN A 139 -0.66 -11.94 3.47
CA ASN A 139 0.05 -13.19 3.76
C ASN A 139 -0.07 -14.24 2.65
N GLU A 140 -0.99 -14.04 1.71
CA GLU A 140 -1.19 -14.97 0.60
C GLU A 140 -0.13 -14.81 -0.47
N ALA A 141 0.24 -15.90 -1.12
CA ALA A 141 1.23 -15.88 -2.19
C ALA A 141 0.79 -14.99 -3.35
N LEU A 142 1.72 -14.21 -3.89
CA LEU A 142 1.51 -13.43 -5.10
C LEU A 142 1.68 -14.34 -6.32
N THR A 143 0.58 -14.97 -6.75
CA THR A 143 0.55 -15.88 -7.91
C THR A 143 0.30 -15.13 -9.21
N LYS A 144 0.63 -15.75 -10.34
CA LYS A 144 0.29 -15.22 -11.68
C LYS A 144 -1.22 -14.98 -11.80
N GLU A 145 -2.02 -15.91 -11.30
CA GLU A 145 -3.48 -15.83 -11.33
C GLU A 145 -3.99 -14.62 -10.53
N ARG A 146 -3.44 -14.38 -9.33
CA ARG A 146 -3.80 -13.22 -8.50
C ARG A 146 -3.49 -11.90 -9.21
N LEU A 147 -2.31 -11.81 -9.86
CA LEU A 147 -1.93 -10.64 -10.66
C LEU A 147 -2.87 -10.43 -11.86
N CYS A 148 -3.23 -11.51 -12.57
CA CYS A 148 -4.18 -11.43 -13.68
C CYS A 148 -5.57 -10.98 -13.20
N ASN A 149 -6.03 -11.44 -12.04
CA ASN A 149 -7.28 -11.01 -11.43
C ASN A 149 -7.28 -9.52 -11.04
N TRP A 150 -6.16 -9.03 -10.49
CA TRP A 150 -5.99 -7.60 -10.22
C TRP A 150 -6.03 -6.77 -11.51
N HIS A 151 -5.33 -7.24 -12.54
CA HIS A 151 -5.35 -6.59 -13.85
C HIS A 151 -6.77 -6.56 -14.45
N ALA A 152 -7.50 -7.65 -14.39
CA ALA A 152 -8.88 -7.72 -14.87
C ALA A 152 -9.82 -6.79 -14.08
N ALA A 153 -9.61 -6.64 -12.77
CA ALA A 153 -10.38 -5.70 -11.94
C ALA A 153 -10.15 -4.24 -12.34
N LEU A 154 -8.90 -3.87 -12.65
CA LEU A 154 -8.54 -2.51 -13.08
C LEU A 154 -9.00 -2.22 -14.53
N PHE A 155 -9.04 -3.23 -15.39
CA PHE A 155 -9.34 -3.09 -16.82
C PHE A 155 -10.44 -4.06 -17.28
N PRO A 156 -11.66 -3.95 -16.74
CA PRO A 156 -12.72 -4.92 -16.99
C PRO A 156 -13.15 -4.99 -18.46
N THR A 157 -12.88 -3.94 -19.24
CA THR A 157 -13.16 -3.90 -20.69
C THR A 157 -11.99 -4.41 -21.54
N GLY A 158 -10.85 -4.77 -20.93
CA GLY A 158 -9.61 -5.07 -21.62
C GLY A 158 -9.02 -3.85 -22.36
N ARG A 159 -9.38 -2.64 -21.93
CA ARG A 159 -8.89 -1.38 -22.54
C ARG A 159 -8.48 -0.37 -21.48
N SER A 160 -7.40 0.35 -21.73
CA SER A 160 -7.02 1.58 -21.05
C SER A 160 -7.21 2.74 -22.01
N GLY A 161 -8.27 3.51 -21.83
CA GLY A 161 -8.67 4.55 -22.78
C GLY A 161 -8.89 3.97 -24.19
N MET A 162 -8.16 4.49 -25.17
CA MET A 162 -8.26 4.03 -26.58
C MET A 162 -7.43 2.77 -26.88
N TYR A 163 -6.52 2.37 -25.98
CA TYR A 163 -5.60 1.26 -26.21
C TYR A 163 -6.19 -0.06 -25.71
N LYS A 164 -6.08 -1.10 -26.53
CA LYS A 164 -6.39 -2.47 -26.11
C LYS A 164 -5.24 -2.96 -25.23
N ILE A 165 -5.57 -3.42 -24.02
CA ILE A 165 -4.61 -4.06 -23.14
C ILE A 165 -4.72 -5.57 -23.36
N SER A 166 -3.64 -6.22 -23.77
CA SER A 166 -3.55 -7.67 -23.75
C SER A 166 -3.19 -8.12 -22.33
N VAL A 167 -4.03 -8.95 -21.74
CA VAL A 167 -3.66 -9.68 -20.52
C VAL A 167 -2.50 -10.58 -20.89
N ALA A 168 -1.40 -10.53 -20.16
CA ALA A 168 -0.32 -11.47 -20.35
C ALA A 168 -0.84 -12.88 -20.04
N GLU A 169 -0.84 -13.74 -21.04
CA GLU A 169 -1.13 -15.17 -20.92
C GLU A 169 0.00 -15.90 -20.19
#